data_7901f9bc1fb22353ecaad6f6315034d0
#
_entry.id   7901f9bc1fb22353ecaad6f6315034d0
#
_cell.length_a   1.000
_cell.length_b   1.000
_cell.length_c   1.000
_cell.angle_alpha   90.00
_cell.angle_beta   90.00
_cell.angle_gamma   90.00
#
_symmetry.space_group_name_H-M   'P 1'
#
loop_
_entity.id
_entity.type
_entity.pdbx_description
1 polymer ?
#
loop_
_entity_poly.entity_id
_entity_poly.type
_entity_poly.pdbx_seq_one_letter_code
_entity_poly.pdbx_strand_id
1 'polypeptide(L)'
;MSDTRPILTNRQGHPISDNQSLRSVGERGPATLENYQFIEKITHFDRERIPERVVHARGTGAHGYFEAYGKIGNEPASTYTRAKVLNETGVRTPVFVRFSTVIGSKDSPETARDPRGFAVKLKTVDGNWDLVGNNLKVFFIRDAIKFPDMIHAFKPDPVTNRQEPWRFYDFVSMSPETLHMVTWVKSPWGIPANYREMEGSGVNTYKLVNDQGVAQLVKFHWQPKLGVRNLTSAQAAEIQAHDIGHATKDLHDAIERGDYPEWEFCVQIMPDGDHPELDFDPLDDTKRWPEDQFPLLPVGRMVLDRNPDNFFAETEQAAFGTGVLVDGVDFSDDKMLQGRTLSYSDTQRYRVGPNYLQLPINAPQEKARAHTNQRDGQMAYNVDGDNANRHINYEPSSLGGLREAPKPAKDYHQWVEGHLGRFETTRTTDDYRQAGNRYRSFEDWERDDLVANIGGDLKQCPEPIQLRMVWHLWHCDEDYGRRVAEIAGIDLEKAKALPPLPGQPAPHQPRATSTYTGGQAGEGVPSRETAGAK
;
A
#
# COMPACT_ATOMS: atom_id res chain seq x y z
N MET A 1 -48.91 14.67 -12.20
CA MET A 1 -47.91 14.67 -11.12
C MET A 1 -46.99 15.84 -11.36
N SER A 2 -46.84 16.76 -10.39
CA SER A 2 -45.82 17.83 -10.52
C SER A 2 -44.44 17.20 -10.54
N ASP A 3 -43.62 17.58 -11.52
CA ASP A 3 -42.22 17.12 -11.58
C ASP A 3 -41.44 17.71 -10.38
N THR A 4 -41.03 16.86 -9.44
CA THR A 4 -40.33 17.26 -8.23
C THR A 4 -38.80 17.19 -8.39
N ARG A 5 -38.30 16.87 -9.58
CA ARG A 5 -36.86 16.84 -9.85
C ARG A 5 -36.24 18.24 -9.77
N PRO A 6 -35.01 18.38 -9.28
CA PRO A 6 -34.30 19.66 -9.29
C PRO A 6 -34.18 20.23 -10.72
N ILE A 7 -34.34 21.55 -10.83
CA ILE A 7 -34.14 22.26 -12.11
C ILE A 7 -32.65 22.28 -12.43
N LEU A 8 -32.30 21.94 -13.68
CA LEU A 8 -30.93 22.03 -14.18
C LEU A 8 -30.46 23.48 -14.15
N THR A 9 -29.24 23.69 -13.62
CA THR A 9 -28.58 25.00 -13.63
C THR A 9 -27.17 24.88 -14.26
N ASN A 10 -26.62 26.00 -14.67
CA ASN A 10 -25.16 26.09 -14.87
C ASN A 10 -24.44 26.07 -13.50
N ARG A 11 -23.11 26.07 -13.50
CA ARG A 11 -22.31 26.02 -12.26
C ARG A 11 -22.34 27.31 -11.44
N GLN A 12 -22.93 28.38 -11.97
CA GLN A 12 -23.21 29.64 -11.27
C GLN A 12 -24.63 29.68 -10.66
N GLY A 13 -25.40 28.59 -10.81
CA GLY A 13 -26.77 28.50 -10.27
C GLY A 13 -27.88 29.06 -11.17
N HIS A 14 -27.60 29.49 -12.40
CA HIS A 14 -28.63 29.99 -13.30
C HIS A 14 -29.39 28.84 -13.97
N PRO A 15 -30.76 28.86 -13.93
CA PRO A 15 -31.58 27.84 -14.56
C PRO A 15 -31.32 27.75 -16.07
N ILE A 16 -31.27 26.52 -16.57
CA ILE A 16 -31.01 26.20 -17.99
C ILE A 16 -32.32 25.68 -18.59
N SER A 17 -32.83 26.38 -19.58
CA SER A 17 -34.06 26.02 -20.31
C SER A 17 -33.80 25.09 -21.51
N ASP A 18 -32.60 25.16 -22.11
CA ASP A 18 -32.16 24.32 -23.20
C ASP A 18 -30.71 23.90 -22.99
N ASN A 19 -30.46 22.59 -22.78
CA ASN A 19 -29.16 21.98 -22.58
C ASN A 19 -28.72 21.14 -23.79
N GLN A 20 -29.47 21.15 -24.91
CA GLN A 20 -29.25 20.31 -26.08
C GLN A 20 -28.88 21.09 -27.34
N SER A 21 -29.13 22.40 -27.36
CA SER A 21 -28.90 23.24 -28.54
C SER A 21 -27.92 24.38 -28.25
N LEU A 22 -27.00 24.64 -29.21
CA LEU A 22 -26.15 25.82 -29.19
C LEU A 22 -26.97 27.07 -29.55
N ARG A 23 -26.61 28.19 -28.96
CA ARG A 23 -27.14 29.49 -29.40
C ARG A 23 -26.52 29.84 -30.75
N SER A 24 -27.38 30.03 -31.75
CA SER A 24 -26.96 30.30 -33.14
C SER A 24 -27.87 31.30 -33.81
N VAL A 25 -27.39 31.84 -34.94
CA VAL A 25 -28.17 32.74 -35.80
C VAL A 25 -29.06 31.92 -36.71
N GLY A 26 -30.31 31.66 -36.30
CA GLY A 26 -31.22 30.73 -36.99
C GLY A 26 -30.77 29.29 -36.88
N GLU A 27 -31.50 28.37 -37.51
CA GLU A 27 -31.30 26.91 -37.39
C GLU A 27 -29.95 26.42 -37.97
N ARG A 28 -29.44 27.12 -38.96
CA ARG A 28 -28.19 26.76 -39.68
C ARG A 28 -27.11 27.82 -39.63
N GLY A 29 -27.33 28.90 -38.89
CA GLY A 29 -26.38 29.99 -38.78
C GLY A 29 -25.20 29.67 -37.89
N PRO A 30 -24.18 30.54 -37.83
CA PRO A 30 -23.04 30.38 -36.94
C PRO A 30 -23.49 30.43 -35.48
N ALA A 31 -22.86 29.57 -34.65
CA ALA A 31 -22.97 29.66 -33.20
C ALA A 31 -22.17 30.89 -32.70
N THR A 32 -22.65 31.49 -31.61
CA THR A 32 -21.98 32.66 -31.00
C THR A 32 -21.30 32.24 -29.69
N LEU A 33 -20.22 32.95 -29.31
CA LEU A 33 -19.50 32.74 -28.06
C LEU A 33 -20.30 33.20 -26.83
N GLU A 34 -21.36 33.98 -27.00
CA GLU A 34 -22.25 34.41 -25.89
C GLU A 34 -23.17 33.32 -25.35
N ASN A 35 -22.81 32.08 -25.57
CA ASN A 35 -23.44 30.91 -24.92
C ASN A 35 -22.60 30.44 -23.75
N TYR A 36 -22.72 31.10 -22.59
CA TYR A 36 -21.92 30.78 -21.40
C TYR A 36 -22.15 29.35 -20.89
N GLN A 37 -23.37 28.82 -20.99
CA GLN A 37 -23.67 27.43 -20.68
C GLN A 37 -22.82 26.45 -21.49
N PHE A 38 -22.67 26.69 -22.78
CA PHE A 38 -21.84 25.86 -23.65
C PHE A 38 -20.36 25.94 -23.25
N ILE A 39 -19.84 27.16 -22.99
CA ILE A 39 -18.46 27.36 -22.56
C ILE A 39 -18.16 26.58 -21.28
N GLU A 40 -19.00 26.73 -20.24
CA GLU A 40 -18.85 25.99 -18.98
C GLU A 40 -18.89 24.47 -19.19
N LYS A 41 -19.86 23.99 -19.95
CA LYS A 41 -20.07 22.56 -20.18
C LYS A 41 -18.85 21.92 -20.86
N ILE A 42 -18.36 22.50 -21.94
CA ILE A 42 -17.21 21.98 -22.70
C ILE A 42 -15.91 22.12 -21.90
N THR A 43 -15.64 23.31 -21.35
CA THR A 43 -14.40 23.52 -20.62
C THR A 43 -14.30 22.67 -19.36
N HIS A 44 -15.42 22.37 -18.71
CA HIS A 44 -15.42 21.43 -17.59
C HIS A 44 -15.17 20.00 -18.07
N PHE A 45 -15.88 19.55 -19.10
CA PHE A 45 -15.70 18.22 -19.69
C PHE A 45 -14.26 17.93 -20.06
N ASP A 46 -13.57 18.90 -20.69
CA ASP A 46 -12.15 18.77 -21.07
C ASP A 46 -11.22 18.54 -19.87
N ARG A 47 -11.68 18.81 -18.65
CA ARG A 47 -10.91 18.72 -17.39
C ARG A 47 -11.48 17.71 -16.40
N GLU A 48 -12.33 16.80 -16.85
CA GLU A 48 -12.92 15.73 -16.01
C GLU A 48 -11.95 14.56 -15.78
N ARG A 49 -10.67 14.75 -16.02
CA ARG A 49 -9.62 13.77 -15.77
C ARG A 49 -8.52 14.38 -14.92
N ILE A 50 -8.02 13.59 -13.98
CA ILE A 50 -6.77 13.84 -13.27
C ILE A 50 -5.79 12.73 -13.64
N PRO A 51 -4.48 12.90 -13.45
CA PRO A 51 -3.53 11.83 -13.66
C PRO A 51 -3.95 10.58 -12.90
N GLU A 52 -3.91 9.41 -13.56
CA GLU A 52 -4.10 8.15 -12.84
C GLU A 52 -2.95 7.92 -11.85
N ARG A 53 -3.16 7.10 -10.82
CA ARG A 53 -2.07 6.69 -9.92
C ARG A 53 -0.99 5.99 -10.72
N VAL A 54 0.28 6.31 -10.44
CA VAL A 54 1.44 5.69 -11.13
C VAL A 54 1.46 4.18 -10.98
N VAL A 55 0.97 3.69 -9.86
CA VAL A 55 0.58 2.30 -9.60
C VAL A 55 -0.77 2.30 -8.87
N HIS A 56 -1.51 1.20 -8.89
CA HIS A 56 -2.85 1.09 -8.31
C HIS A 56 -3.93 1.93 -9.03
N ALA A 57 -3.80 2.13 -10.34
CA ALA A 57 -4.74 2.95 -11.09
C ALA A 57 -6.15 2.34 -11.14
N ARG A 58 -6.26 1.04 -11.46
CA ARG A 58 -7.53 0.29 -11.42
C ARG A 58 -7.89 -0.06 -9.99
N GLY A 59 -9.10 0.31 -9.55
CA GLY A 59 -9.58 -0.04 -8.22
C GLY A 59 -10.93 0.54 -7.89
N THR A 60 -11.44 0.18 -6.73
CA THR A 60 -12.73 0.61 -6.18
C THR A 60 -12.62 0.88 -4.68
N GLY A 61 -13.62 1.55 -4.10
CA GLY A 61 -13.62 1.85 -2.68
C GLY A 61 -14.99 1.60 -2.04
N ALA A 62 -14.97 1.50 -0.72
CA ALA A 62 -16.16 1.42 0.10
C ALA A 62 -15.95 2.11 1.45
N HIS A 63 -17.02 2.61 2.02
CA HIS A 63 -17.07 3.13 3.39
C HIS A 63 -17.48 2.05 4.37
N GLY A 64 -17.18 2.30 5.63
CA GLY A 64 -17.56 1.43 6.72
C GLY A 64 -17.08 1.94 8.06
N TYR A 65 -16.82 1.02 8.97
CA TYR A 65 -16.32 1.35 10.29
C TYR A 65 -15.32 0.30 10.80
N PHE A 66 -14.42 0.76 11.66
CA PHE A 66 -13.56 -0.06 12.48
C PHE A 66 -14.02 -0.02 13.94
N GLU A 67 -13.98 -1.14 14.63
CA GLU A 67 -14.35 -1.30 16.03
C GLU A 67 -13.25 -2.09 16.76
N ALA A 68 -12.57 -1.43 17.71
CA ALA A 68 -11.49 -2.06 18.47
C ALA A 68 -12.01 -2.96 19.59
N TYR A 69 -11.23 -3.99 19.92
CA TYR A 69 -11.48 -4.86 21.08
C TYR A 69 -10.91 -4.30 22.38
N GLY A 70 -10.14 -3.20 22.35
CA GLY A 70 -9.47 -2.60 23.52
C GLY A 70 -8.32 -3.45 24.05
N LYS A 71 -7.95 -4.50 23.32
CA LYS A 71 -6.88 -5.44 23.66
C LYS A 71 -6.13 -5.88 22.40
N ILE A 72 -4.91 -6.34 22.60
CA ILE A 72 -4.07 -6.98 21.61
C ILE A 72 -3.78 -8.39 22.12
N GLY A 73 -4.36 -9.38 21.46
CA GLY A 73 -4.40 -10.73 22.00
C GLY A 73 -5.15 -10.78 23.34
N ASN A 74 -4.46 -11.14 24.42
CA ASN A 74 -5.03 -11.21 25.76
C ASN A 74 -4.73 -9.99 26.63
N GLU A 75 -3.80 -9.12 26.22
CA GLU A 75 -3.36 -7.96 26.99
C GLU A 75 -4.16 -6.70 26.61
N PRO A 76 -4.38 -5.75 27.53
CA PRO A 76 -4.92 -4.44 27.20
C PRO A 76 -4.09 -3.77 26.08
N ALA A 77 -4.72 -3.13 25.10
CA ALA A 77 -4.01 -2.48 24.01
C ALA A 77 -3.05 -1.39 24.51
N SER A 78 -3.37 -0.74 25.64
CA SER A 78 -2.52 0.25 26.29
C SER A 78 -1.15 -0.27 26.77
N THR A 79 -0.99 -1.60 26.89
CA THR A 79 0.32 -2.22 27.16
C THR A 79 1.30 -1.91 26.02
N TYR A 80 0.80 -1.84 24.78
CA TYR A 80 1.62 -1.72 23.57
C TYR A 80 1.55 -0.33 22.93
N THR A 81 0.38 0.33 23.02
CA THR A 81 0.17 1.61 22.33
C THR A 81 -0.76 2.54 23.09
N ARG A 82 -0.49 3.85 23.01
CA ARG A 82 -1.39 4.88 23.49
C ARG A 82 -2.40 5.36 22.45
N ALA A 83 -2.42 4.78 21.24
CA ALA A 83 -3.38 5.12 20.19
C ALA A 83 -4.82 4.86 20.64
N LYS A 84 -5.63 5.91 20.80
CA LYS A 84 -7.00 5.81 21.32
C LYS A 84 -7.87 4.89 20.49
N VAL A 85 -7.72 4.96 19.15
CA VAL A 85 -8.49 4.13 18.21
C VAL A 85 -8.35 2.63 18.48
N LEU A 86 -7.28 2.16 19.13
CA LEU A 86 -7.06 0.77 19.49
C LEU A 86 -7.44 0.44 20.94
N ASN A 87 -7.53 1.48 21.79
CA ASN A 87 -7.84 1.35 23.21
C ASN A 87 -9.34 1.51 23.54
N GLU A 88 -10.06 2.31 22.76
CA GLU A 88 -11.46 2.62 23.02
C GLU A 88 -12.39 1.54 22.45
N THR A 89 -13.09 0.80 23.32
CA THR A 89 -14.04 -0.26 22.92
C THR A 89 -15.43 0.30 22.62
N GLY A 90 -16.18 -0.35 21.72
CA GLY A 90 -17.55 0.01 21.38
C GLY A 90 -17.68 1.30 20.56
N VAL A 91 -16.59 1.91 20.17
CA VAL A 91 -16.55 3.09 19.31
C VAL A 91 -16.40 2.64 17.87
N ARG A 92 -17.32 3.06 17.00
CA ARG A 92 -17.21 2.85 15.56
C ARG A 92 -16.46 4.01 14.94
N THR A 93 -15.21 3.77 14.59
CA THR A 93 -14.36 4.72 13.86
C THR A 93 -14.69 4.61 12.36
N PRO A 94 -15.14 5.68 11.69
CA PRO A 94 -15.41 5.62 10.26
C PRO A 94 -14.16 5.26 9.46
N VAL A 95 -14.32 4.40 8.45
CA VAL A 95 -13.25 4.05 7.52
C VAL A 95 -13.66 4.29 6.09
N PHE A 96 -12.65 4.53 5.24
CA PHE A 96 -12.75 4.40 3.80
C PHE A 96 -11.65 3.44 3.34
N VAL A 97 -12.02 2.42 2.60
CA VAL A 97 -11.09 1.42 2.07
C VAL A 97 -11.04 1.51 0.55
N ARG A 98 -9.84 1.44 -0.02
CA ARG A 98 -9.67 1.30 -1.46
C ARG A 98 -8.90 0.03 -1.79
N PHE A 99 -9.52 -0.82 -2.61
CA PHE A 99 -8.90 -1.98 -3.23
C PHE A 99 -8.46 -1.65 -4.64
N SER A 100 -7.39 -2.31 -5.12
CA SER A 100 -6.84 -2.03 -6.46
C SER A 100 -5.95 -3.17 -6.96
N THR A 101 -5.76 -3.26 -8.28
CA THR A 101 -4.58 -3.91 -8.88
C THR A 101 -3.37 -2.97 -8.75
N VAL A 102 -2.19 -3.32 -9.27
CA VAL A 102 -0.96 -2.52 -9.11
C VAL A 102 -0.46 -1.97 -10.44
N ILE A 103 -0.15 -2.84 -11.41
CA ILE A 103 0.64 -2.48 -12.60
C ILE A 103 -0.22 -1.90 -13.73
N GLY A 104 -1.43 -2.40 -13.90
CA GLY A 104 -2.31 -2.01 -15.00
C GLY A 104 -2.81 -0.57 -14.92
N SER A 105 -3.21 -0.02 -16.08
CA SER A 105 -3.92 1.25 -16.17
C SER A 105 -5.31 1.16 -15.53
N LYS A 106 -5.97 2.30 -15.37
CA LYS A 106 -7.30 2.38 -14.76
C LYS A 106 -8.38 1.55 -15.51
N ASP A 107 -8.19 1.26 -16.79
CA ASP A 107 -9.11 0.47 -17.61
C ASP A 107 -8.66 -1.00 -17.77
N SER A 108 -7.64 -1.44 -17.01
CA SER A 108 -7.16 -2.82 -17.03
C SER A 108 -8.10 -3.79 -16.28
N PRO A 109 -8.04 -5.10 -16.54
CA PRO A 109 -8.90 -6.07 -15.89
C PRO A 109 -8.49 -6.31 -14.43
N GLU A 110 -9.48 -6.56 -13.59
CA GLU A 110 -9.28 -6.89 -12.16
C GLU A 110 -8.84 -8.35 -11.94
N THR A 111 -8.89 -9.19 -12.97
CA THR A 111 -8.35 -10.55 -12.99
C THR A 111 -6.86 -10.61 -13.30
N ALA A 112 -6.20 -9.48 -13.50
CA ALA A 112 -4.75 -9.45 -13.73
C ALA A 112 -4.00 -10.16 -12.59
N ARG A 113 -2.98 -10.95 -12.95
CA ARG A 113 -2.03 -11.54 -11.99
C ARG A 113 -1.11 -10.44 -11.47
N ASP A 114 -1.43 -9.96 -10.28
CA ASP A 114 -0.83 -8.75 -9.70
C ASP A 114 -1.08 -8.75 -8.19
N PRO A 115 -0.24 -8.14 -7.35
CA PRO A 115 -0.66 -7.85 -5.99
C PRO A 115 -1.92 -6.99 -5.98
N ARG A 116 -2.71 -7.08 -4.91
CA ARG A 116 -3.85 -6.18 -4.71
C ARG A 116 -3.52 -5.16 -3.65
N GLY A 117 -3.72 -3.89 -3.97
CA GLY A 117 -3.70 -2.83 -2.96
C GLY A 117 -4.86 -3.00 -1.99
N PHE A 118 -4.58 -2.77 -0.72
CA PHE A 118 -5.52 -2.77 0.39
C PHE A 118 -5.21 -1.54 1.25
N ALA A 119 -5.80 -0.39 0.90
CA ALA A 119 -5.53 0.87 1.57
C ALA A 119 -6.72 1.26 2.46
N VAL A 120 -6.48 1.40 3.74
CA VAL A 120 -7.50 1.74 4.76
C VAL A 120 -7.17 3.12 5.32
N LYS A 121 -8.16 4.02 5.30
CA LYS A 121 -8.13 5.30 6.01
C LYS A 121 -9.08 5.24 7.19
N LEU A 122 -8.54 5.27 8.40
CA LEU A 122 -9.32 5.37 9.63
C LEU A 122 -9.46 6.85 10.00
N LYS A 123 -10.68 7.34 10.10
CA LYS A 123 -10.99 8.71 10.52
C LYS A 123 -11.15 8.75 12.04
N THR A 124 -10.03 8.75 12.77
CA THR A 124 -10.02 8.67 14.23
C THR A 124 -10.35 10.01 14.90
N VAL A 125 -10.57 9.99 16.20
CA VAL A 125 -10.80 11.21 17.00
C VAL A 125 -9.53 12.08 17.17
N ASP A 126 -8.35 11.50 16.88
CA ASP A 126 -7.06 12.17 16.97
C ASP A 126 -6.45 12.49 15.58
N GLY A 127 -7.27 12.42 14.52
CA GLY A 127 -6.86 12.61 13.13
C GLY A 127 -7.00 11.37 12.28
N ASN A 128 -6.58 11.46 11.03
CA ASN A 128 -6.57 10.29 10.15
C ASN A 128 -5.39 9.36 10.48
N TRP A 129 -5.63 8.07 10.35
CA TRP A 129 -4.59 7.06 10.30
C TRP A 129 -4.76 6.25 9.01
N ASP A 130 -3.73 6.19 8.19
CA ASP A 130 -3.74 5.42 6.95
C ASP A 130 -2.89 4.17 7.07
N LEU A 131 -3.46 3.02 6.69
CA LEU A 131 -2.78 1.74 6.61
C LEU A 131 -2.79 1.29 5.15
N VAL A 132 -1.65 1.48 4.47
CA VAL A 132 -1.54 1.26 3.02
C VAL A 132 -0.79 -0.03 2.75
N GLY A 133 -1.55 -1.08 2.45
CA GLY A 133 -1.05 -2.44 2.33
C GLY A 133 -1.37 -3.15 1.01
N ASN A 134 -1.07 -4.45 1.00
CA ASN A 134 -1.33 -5.38 -0.08
C ASN A 134 -2.05 -6.62 0.44
N ASN A 135 -2.61 -7.43 -0.49
CA ASN A 135 -3.13 -8.76 -0.15
C ASN A 135 -2.03 -9.78 0.15
N LEU A 136 -0.79 -9.52 -0.24
CA LEU A 136 0.36 -10.40 0.01
C LEU A 136 1.21 -9.83 1.15
N LYS A 137 1.78 -10.71 1.97
CA LYS A 137 2.45 -10.35 3.24
C LYS A 137 3.89 -9.86 3.06
N VAL A 138 4.40 -9.84 1.84
CA VAL A 138 5.77 -9.41 1.49
C VAL A 138 5.75 -8.48 0.29
N PHE A 139 6.89 -7.84 0.03
CA PHE A 139 7.10 -6.98 -1.14
C PHE A 139 8.26 -7.49 -2.01
N PHE A 140 8.45 -6.91 -3.20
CA PHE A 140 9.50 -7.34 -4.14
C PHE A 140 10.90 -6.90 -3.72
N ILE A 141 11.02 -5.75 -3.08
CA ILE A 141 12.28 -5.09 -2.77
C ILE A 141 12.27 -4.57 -1.33
N ARG A 142 13.45 -4.43 -0.73
CA ARG A 142 13.65 -3.96 0.65
C ARG A 142 14.19 -2.54 0.77
N ASP A 143 14.46 -1.87 -0.35
CA ASP A 143 14.95 -0.49 -0.38
C ASP A 143 14.19 0.32 -1.43
N ALA A 144 13.58 1.42 -1.01
CA ALA A 144 12.73 2.26 -1.84
C ALA A 144 13.42 2.88 -3.05
N ILE A 145 14.76 3.00 -3.03
CA ILE A 145 15.53 3.52 -4.18
C ILE A 145 15.35 2.67 -5.45
N LYS A 146 15.04 1.37 -5.28
CA LYS A 146 14.82 0.44 -6.39
C LYS A 146 13.40 0.48 -6.95
N PHE A 147 12.46 1.17 -6.29
CA PHE A 147 11.04 1.13 -6.65
C PHE A 147 10.76 1.63 -8.07
N PRO A 148 11.31 2.76 -8.53
CA PRO A 148 11.08 3.23 -9.91
C PRO A 148 11.56 2.22 -10.95
N ASP A 149 12.75 1.63 -10.77
CA ASP A 149 13.33 0.67 -11.72
C ASP A 149 12.51 -0.62 -11.78
N MET A 150 12.08 -1.13 -10.62
CA MET A 150 11.19 -2.27 -10.53
C MET A 150 9.87 -2.01 -11.29
N ILE A 151 9.25 -0.86 -11.08
CA ILE A 151 8.00 -0.50 -11.76
C ILE A 151 8.23 -0.31 -13.27
N HIS A 152 9.32 0.30 -13.69
CA HIS A 152 9.67 0.39 -15.11
C HIS A 152 9.82 -0.99 -15.77
N ALA A 153 10.43 -1.95 -15.07
CA ALA A 153 10.56 -3.32 -15.57
C ALA A 153 9.22 -4.06 -15.67
N PHE A 154 8.28 -3.77 -14.76
CA PHE A 154 6.98 -4.46 -14.68
C PHE A 154 5.90 -3.83 -15.55
N LYS A 155 6.07 -2.58 -15.96
CA LYS A 155 5.15 -1.86 -16.86
C LYS A 155 5.45 -2.14 -18.33
N PRO A 156 4.55 -1.75 -19.23
CA PRO A 156 4.74 -1.90 -20.67
C PRO A 156 6.08 -1.34 -21.16
N ASP A 157 6.61 -1.96 -22.21
CA ASP A 157 7.83 -1.53 -22.89
C ASP A 157 7.71 -0.07 -23.36
N PRO A 158 8.71 0.79 -23.08
CA PRO A 158 8.62 2.22 -23.38
C PRO A 158 8.64 2.57 -24.88
N VAL A 159 8.99 1.62 -25.74
CA VAL A 159 9.01 1.82 -27.20
C VAL A 159 7.71 1.32 -27.84
N THR A 160 7.27 0.12 -27.46
CA THR A 160 6.13 -0.56 -28.10
C THR A 160 4.82 -0.38 -27.34
N ASN A 161 4.86 0.04 -26.09
CA ASN A 161 3.75 0.09 -25.14
C ASN A 161 3.06 -1.28 -24.93
N ARG A 162 3.81 -2.38 -25.13
CA ARG A 162 3.33 -3.75 -24.92
C ARG A 162 3.85 -4.30 -23.60
N GLN A 163 3.02 -5.12 -22.95
CA GLN A 163 3.48 -5.90 -21.80
C GLN A 163 4.38 -7.04 -22.30
N GLU A 164 5.60 -7.09 -21.81
CA GLU A 164 6.62 -8.05 -22.23
C GLU A 164 7.16 -8.83 -21.02
N PRO A 165 6.92 -10.16 -20.92
CA PRO A 165 7.34 -10.96 -19.77
C PRO A 165 8.84 -10.88 -19.47
N TRP A 166 9.67 -10.80 -20.52
CA TRP A 166 11.12 -10.76 -20.35
C TRP A 166 11.62 -9.56 -19.52
N ARG A 167 10.93 -8.43 -19.56
CA ARG A 167 11.30 -7.24 -18.77
C ARG A 167 11.17 -7.51 -17.27
N PHE A 168 10.05 -8.13 -16.89
CA PHE A 168 9.82 -8.55 -15.49
C PHE A 168 10.88 -9.55 -15.04
N TYR A 169 11.11 -10.60 -15.82
CA TYR A 169 12.07 -11.64 -15.43
C TYR A 169 13.53 -11.22 -15.55
N ASP A 170 13.87 -10.25 -16.39
CA ASP A 170 15.21 -9.65 -16.42
C ASP A 170 15.52 -8.99 -15.07
N PHE A 171 14.65 -8.09 -14.61
CA PHE A 171 14.80 -7.45 -13.30
C PHE A 171 14.86 -8.48 -12.15
N VAL A 172 13.95 -9.43 -12.14
CA VAL A 172 13.89 -10.49 -11.11
C VAL A 172 15.16 -11.33 -11.12
N SER A 173 15.64 -11.73 -12.29
CA SER A 173 16.85 -12.56 -12.43
C SER A 173 18.12 -11.88 -11.90
N MET A 174 18.12 -10.56 -11.85
CA MET A 174 19.23 -9.75 -11.32
C MET A 174 19.00 -9.28 -9.88
N SER A 175 17.80 -9.54 -9.30
CA SER A 175 17.39 -9.07 -7.98
C SER A 175 16.78 -10.21 -7.15
N PRO A 176 17.57 -11.13 -6.58
CA PRO A 176 17.08 -12.34 -5.90
C PRO A 176 16.20 -12.03 -4.67
N GLU A 177 16.27 -10.84 -4.09
CA GLU A 177 15.35 -10.38 -3.04
C GLU A 177 13.87 -10.46 -3.45
N THR A 178 13.59 -10.46 -4.76
CA THR A 178 12.23 -10.52 -5.30
C THR A 178 11.62 -11.92 -5.29
N LEU A 179 12.40 -12.98 -5.13
CA LEU A 179 11.98 -14.37 -5.32
C LEU A 179 10.82 -14.79 -4.42
N HIS A 180 10.81 -14.31 -3.18
CA HIS A 180 9.73 -14.62 -2.26
C HIS A 180 8.40 -14.04 -2.75
N MET A 181 8.39 -12.76 -3.14
CA MET A 181 7.18 -12.12 -3.67
C MET A 181 6.78 -12.70 -5.04
N VAL A 182 7.74 -13.06 -5.90
CA VAL A 182 7.48 -13.74 -7.19
C VAL A 182 6.78 -15.07 -6.95
N THR A 183 7.22 -15.86 -5.97
CA THR A 183 6.59 -17.13 -5.59
C THR A 183 5.13 -16.92 -5.16
N TRP A 184 4.83 -15.84 -4.43
CA TRP A 184 3.46 -15.48 -4.07
C TRP A 184 2.63 -15.04 -5.28
N VAL A 185 3.11 -14.04 -6.05
CA VAL A 185 2.31 -13.41 -7.11
C VAL A 185 2.10 -14.30 -8.32
N LYS A 186 3.03 -15.23 -8.59
CA LYS A 186 2.88 -16.20 -9.71
C LYS A 186 2.05 -17.42 -9.33
N SER A 187 1.79 -17.66 -8.05
CA SER A 187 0.82 -18.66 -7.59
C SER A 187 -0.64 -18.14 -7.74
N PRO A 188 -1.66 -18.96 -7.46
CA PRO A 188 -3.06 -18.51 -7.42
C PRO A 188 -3.31 -17.30 -6.53
N TRP A 189 -2.50 -17.07 -5.50
CA TRP A 189 -2.58 -15.91 -4.60
C TRP A 189 -2.39 -14.56 -5.29
N GLY A 190 -1.78 -14.54 -6.47
CA GLY A 190 -1.68 -13.37 -7.33
C GLY A 190 -2.99 -12.97 -8.00
N ILE A 191 -4.03 -13.83 -7.95
CA ILE A 191 -5.37 -13.53 -8.50
C ILE A 191 -6.44 -13.86 -7.46
N PRO A 192 -6.67 -12.99 -6.46
CA PRO A 192 -7.82 -13.15 -5.57
C PRO A 192 -9.13 -13.22 -6.35
N ALA A 193 -10.06 -14.06 -5.91
CA ALA A 193 -11.34 -14.25 -6.58
C ALA A 193 -12.19 -12.97 -6.62
N ASN A 194 -12.08 -12.17 -5.57
CA ASN A 194 -12.69 -10.84 -5.44
C ASN A 194 -12.03 -10.08 -4.27
N TYR A 195 -12.47 -8.86 -3.98
CA TYR A 195 -11.90 -8.05 -2.91
C TYR A 195 -12.36 -8.45 -1.50
N ARG A 196 -13.48 -9.17 -1.35
CA ARG A 196 -14.04 -9.57 -0.05
C ARG A 196 -13.38 -10.81 0.53
N GLU A 197 -12.77 -11.63 -0.31
CA GLU A 197 -12.17 -12.93 0.02
C GLU A 197 -10.64 -12.88 -0.10
N MET A 198 -10.01 -11.76 0.26
CA MET A 198 -8.56 -11.62 0.28
C MET A 198 -8.06 -11.03 1.60
N GLU A 199 -6.88 -11.46 2.02
CA GLU A 199 -6.17 -10.85 3.15
C GLU A 199 -5.72 -9.42 2.82
N GLY A 200 -5.36 -8.67 3.87
CA GLY A 200 -4.62 -7.42 3.76
C GLY A 200 -3.41 -7.44 4.68
N SER A 201 -2.31 -6.85 4.26
CA SER A 201 -1.09 -6.71 5.05
C SER A 201 -0.52 -5.30 4.90
N GLY A 202 -0.10 -4.70 6.01
CA GLY A 202 0.63 -3.43 5.98
C GLY A 202 2.00 -3.55 5.31
N VAL A 203 2.52 -4.77 5.18
CA VAL A 203 3.84 -5.14 4.64
C VAL A 203 4.99 -4.62 5.48
N ASN A 204 5.09 -3.28 5.59
CA ASN A 204 6.13 -2.59 6.35
C ASN A 204 6.07 -2.89 7.85
N THR A 205 7.21 -2.78 8.48
CA THR A 205 7.32 -2.79 9.93
C THR A 205 7.17 -1.37 10.46
N TYR A 206 6.25 -1.17 11.41
CA TYR A 206 6.02 0.07 12.15
C TYR A 206 6.42 -0.11 13.62
N LYS A 207 6.15 0.90 14.44
CA LYS A 207 6.27 0.81 15.90
C LYS A 207 4.94 1.13 16.57
N LEU A 208 4.62 0.42 17.64
CA LEU A 208 3.61 0.82 18.63
C LEU A 208 4.33 1.42 19.82
N VAL A 209 3.84 2.56 20.31
CA VAL A 209 4.45 3.28 21.45
C VAL A 209 3.40 3.48 22.54
N ASN A 210 3.67 3.01 23.74
CA ASN A 210 2.77 3.12 24.87
C ASN A 210 2.98 4.41 25.68
N ASP A 211 2.16 4.63 26.72
CA ASP A 211 2.24 5.81 27.60
C ASP A 211 3.54 5.89 28.41
N GLN A 212 4.30 4.81 28.48
CA GLN A 212 5.61 4.78 29.13
C GLN A 212 6.76 5.14 28.18
N GLY A 213 6.45 5.43 26.89
CA GLY A 213 7.45 5.67 25.86
C GLY A 213 8.19 4.40 25.42
N VAL A 214 7.64 3.23 25.71
CA VAL A 214 8.21 1.94 25.27
C VAL A 214 7.67 1.62 23.90
N ALA A 215 8.59 1.37 22.95
CA ALA A 215 8.27 1.00 21.59
C ALA A 215 8.33 -0.53 21.38
N GLN A 216 7.51 -1.03 20.48
CA GLN A 216 7.52 -2.40 19.97
C GLN A 216 7.42 -2.36 18.46
N LEU A 217 8.17 -3.22 17.76
CA LEU A 217 7.98 -3.43 16.32
C LEU A 217 6.64 -4.11 16.06
N VAL A 218 5.96 -3.71 14.99
CA VAL A 218 4.63 -4.22 14.66
C VAL A 218 4.46 -4.41 13.15
N LYS A 219 3.80 -5.50 12.75
CA LYS A 219 3.22 -5.69 11.42
C LYS A 219 1.71 -5.80 11.53
N PHE A 220 0.98 -5.20 10.57
CA PHE A 220 -0.48 -5.10 10.55
C PHE A 220 -1.08 -6.06 9.52
N HIS A 221 -2.20 -6.72 9.88
CA HIS A 221 -2.87 -7.71 9.05
C HIS A 221 -4.39 -7.59 9.11
N TRP A 222 -5.05 -7.80 7.97
CA TRP A 222 -6.50 -7.90 7.82
C TRP A 222 -6.85 -9.32 7.39
N GLN A 223 -7.62 -10.05 8.21
CA GLN A 223 -8.02 -11.43 7.96
C GLN A 223 -9.50 -11.46 7.56
N PRO A 224 -9.85 -11.85 6.30
CA PRO A 224 -11.24 -11.84 5.85
C PRO A 224 -12.06 -12.89 6.58
N LYS A 225 -13.23 -12.53 7.09
CA LYS A 225 -14.16 -13.48 7.74
C LYS A 225 -14.75 -14.50 6.76
N LEU A 226 -14.82 -14.17 5.48
CA LEU A 226 -15.25 -15.08 4.41
C LEU A 226 -14.17 -16.13 4.06
N GLY A 227 -12.96 -15.98 4.59
CA GLY A 227 -11.80 -16.78 4.18
C GLY A 227 -11.17 -16.27 2.88
N VAL A 228 -10.09 -16.92 2.45
CA VAL A 228 -9.34 -16.55 1.25
C VAL A 228 -9.73 -17.47 0.10
N ARG A 229 -10.01 -16.88 -1.06
CA ARG A 229 -10.26 -17.62 -2.30
C ARG A 229 -9.53 -16.98 -3.46
N ASN A 230 -8.83 -17.79 -4.23
CA ASN A 230 -8.01 -17.37 -5.36
C ASN A 230 -8.44 -18.09 -6.66
N LEU A 231 -8.06 -17.52 -7.80
CA LEU A 231 -8.36 -18.04 -9.11
C LEU A 231 -7.10 -18.62 -9.78
N THR A 232 -7.29 -19.68 -10.56
CA THR A 232 -6.29 -20.10 -11.55
C THR A 232 -6.27 -19.14 -12.74
N SER A 233 -5.21 -19.20 -13.55
CA SER A 233 -5.12 -18.42 -14.78
C SER A 233 -6.28 -18.70 -15.74
N ALA A 234 -6.75 -19.96 -15.83
CA ALA A 234 -7.88 -20.34 -16.69
C ALA A 234 -9.20 -19.72 -16.22
N GLN A 235 -9.50 -19.78 -14.91
CA GLN A 235 -10.70 -19.14 -14.33
C GLN A 235 -10.65 -17.61 -14.50
N ALA A 236 -9.50 -17.02 -14.31
CA ALA A 236 -9.31 -15.59 -14.51
C ALA A 236 -9.56 -15.16 -15.97
N ALA A 237 -9.08 -15.92 -16.94
CA ALA A 237 -9.31 -15.66 -18.36
C ALA A 237 -10.80 -15.77 -18.72
N GLU A 238 -11.52 -16.76 -18.19
CA GLU A 238 -12.96 -16.92 -18.40
C GLU A 238 -13.74 -15.71 -17.84
N ILE A 239 -13.48 -15.31 -16.59
CA ILE A 239 -14.12 -14.14 -15.99
C ILE A 239 -13.82 -12.87 -16.78
N GLN A 240 -12.56 -12.66 -17.16
CA GLN A 240 -12.13 -11.49 -17.92
C GLN A 240 -12.83 -11.35 -19.27
N ALA A 241 -13.14 -12.48 -19.92
CA ALA A 241 -13.85 -12.46 -21.21
C ALA A 241 -15.27 -11.88 -21.10
N HIS A 242 -15.87 -11.88 -19.92
CA HIS A 242 -17.23 -11.41 -19.67
C HIS A 242 -17.30 -10.11 -18.88
N ASP A 243 -16.42 -9.92 -17.90
CA ASP A 243 -16.44 -8.74 -17.02
C ASP A 243 -15.03 -8.41 -16.49
N ILE A 244 -14.42 -7.36 -17.00
CA ILE A 244 -13.12 -6.86 -16.54
C ILE A 244 -13.20 -6.19 -15.16
N GLY A 245 -14.41 -5.83 -14.69
CA GLY A 245 -14.68 -5.15 -13.41
C GLY A 245 -15.36 -6.05 -12.39
N HIS A 246 -15.23 -7.36 -12.51
CA HIS A 246 -15.96 -8.34 -11.70
C HIS A 246 -15.82 -8.15 -10.19
N ALA A 247 -14.63 -7.82 -9.70
CA ALA A 247 -14.39 -7.67 -8.27
C ALA A 247 -14.98 -6.36 -7.71
N THR A 248 -14.95 -5.28 -8.49
CA THR A 248 -15.69 -4.04 -8.20
C THR A 248 -17.19 -4.31 -8.12
N LYS A 249 -17.74 -5.03 -9.11
CA LYS A 249 -19.16 -5.39 -9.14
C LYS A 249 -19.54 -6.27 -7.94
N ASP A 250 -18.75 -7.28 -7.63
CA ASP A 250 -18.97 -8.18 -6.49
C ASP A 250 -19.04 -7.42 -5.15
N LEU A 251 -18.08 -6.52 -4.90
CA LEU A 251 -18.07 -5.70 -3.68
C LEU A 251 -19.28 -4.78 -3.59
N HIS A 252 -19.56 -4.04 -4.68
CA HIS A 252 -20.68 -3.11 -4.75
C HIS A 252 -22.02 -3.82 -4.51
N ASP A 253 -22.28 -4.89 -5.26
CA ASP A 253 -23.55 -5.62 -5.18
C ASP A 253 -23.73 -6.32 -3.80
N ALA A 254 -22.63 -6.78 -3.17
CA ALA A 254 -22.69 -7.34 -1.84
C ALA A 254 -23.12 -6.30 -0.80
N ILE A 255 -22.55 -5.09 -0.84
CA ILE A 255 -22.92 -4.00 0.06
C ILE A 255 -24.37 -3.57 -0.17
N GLU A 256 -24.81 -3.41 -1.44
CA GLU A 256 -26.20 -3.03 -1.77
C GLU A 256 -27.25 -3.99 -1.23
N ARG A 257 -26.97 -5.29 -1.20
CA ARG A 257 -27.92 -6.28 -0.65
C ARG A 257 -27.77 -6.52 0.85
N GLY A 258 -26.87 -5.78 1.55
CA GLY A 258 -26.63 -5.90 2.98
C GLY A 258 -25.70 -7.05 3.40
N ASP A 259 -24.99 -7.65 2.45
CA ASP A 259 -24.00 -8.71 2.69
C ASP A 259 -22.61 -8.08 2.92
N TYR A 260 -22.47 -7.44 4.08
CA TYR A 260 -21.32 -6.59 4.41
C TYR A 260 -20.05 -7.40 4.63
N PRO A 261 -18.97 -7.19 3.84
CA PRO A 261 -17.71 -7.85 4.08
C PRO A 261 -17.04 -7.36 5.37
N GLU A 262 -16.42 -8.33 6.07
CA GLU A 262 -15.77 -8.08 7.36
C GLU A 262 -14.36 -8.67 7.38
N TRP A 263 -13.43 -7.93 8.01
CA TRP A 263 -12.06 -8.38 8.30
C TRP A 263 -11.76 -8.23 9.79
N GLU A 264 -11.10 -9.23 10.36
CA GLU A 264 -10.44 -9.11 11.64
C GLU A 264 -9.11 -8.40 11.47
N PHE A 265 -8.89 -7.35 12.25
CA PHE A 265 -7.62 -6.65 12.31
C PHE A 265 -6.72 -7.33 13.32
N CYS A 266 -5.55 -7.78 12.87
CA CYS A 266 -4.56 -8.45 13.68
C CYS A 266 -3.21 -7.75 13.58
N VAL A 267 -2.38 -7.94 14.60
CA VAL A 267 -0.98 -7.51 14.61
C VAL A 267 -0.06 -8.65 14.98
N GLN A 268 1.18 -8.57 14.47
CA GLN A 268 2.33 -9.30 15.00
C GLN A 268 3.19 -8.30 15.75
N ILE A 269 3.68 -8.66 16.92
CA ILE A 269 4.50 -7.77 17.77
C ILE A 269 5.84 -8.44 18.06
N MET A 270 6.89 -7.62 18.06
CA MET A 270 8.25 -7.99 18.41
C MET A 270 8.86 -6.87 19.25
N PRO A 271 9.69 -7.14 20.27
CA PRO A 271 10.41 -6.08 20.99
C PRO A 271 11.18 -5.18 20.01
N ASP A 272 11.25 -3.87 20.30
CA ASP A 272 12.09 -2.96 19.53
C ASP A 272 13.57 -3.22 19.87
N GLY A 273 14.41 -3.35 18.83
CA GLY A 273 15.83 -3.60 18.99
C GLY A 273 16.41 -4.58 17.97
N ASP A 274 17.64 -4.98 18.20
CA ASP A 274 18.34 -5.99 17.40
C ASP A 274 17.86 -7.40 17.78
N HIS A 275 17.68 -8.24 16.77
CA HIS A 275 17.24 -9.62 16.90
C HIS A 275 18.25 -10.58 16.24
N PRO A 276 19.45 -10.77 16.84
CA PRO A 276 20.51 -11.58 16.25
C PRO A 276 20.16 -13.09 16.20
N GLU A 277 19.15 -13.52 16.96
CA GLU A 277 18.62 -14.88 16.98
C GLU A 277 17.79 -15.23 15.75
N LEU A 278 17.29 -14.21 15.02
CA LEU A 278 16.48 -14.43 13.84
C LEU A 278 17.36 -14.66 12.60
N ASP A 279 16.90 -15.50 11.70
CA ASP A 279 17.52 -15.75 10.40
C ASP A 279 17.05 -14.76 9.30
N PHE A 280 16.35 -13.71 9.69
CA PHE A 280 15.87 -12.62 8.83
C PHE A 280 15.93 -11.27 9.57
N ASP A 281 15.96 -10.17 8.82
CA ASP A 281 15.82 -8.81 9.38
C ASP A 281 14.32 -8.48 9.55
N PRO A 282 13.85 -8.14 10.77
CA PRO A 282 12.45 -7.73 11.00
C PRO A 282 11.98 -6.53 10.17
N LEU A 283 12.91 -5.72 9.68
CA LEU A 283 12.65 -4.54 8.85
C LEU A 283 12.69 -4.84 7.33
N ASP A 284 12.95 -6.11 6.95
CA ASP A 284 13.00 -6.53 5.55
C ASP A 284 11.61 -6.88 5.03
N ASP A 285 11.07 -6.05 4.15
CA ASP A 285 9.74 -6.24 3.55
C ASP A 285 9.63 -7.47 2.64
N THR A 286 10.76 -8.06 2.23
CA THR A 286 10.76 -9.30 1.45
C THR A 286 10.60 -10.54 2.33
N LYS A 287 10.55 -10.34 3.66
CA LYS A 287 10.47 -11.42 4.66
C LYS A 287 9.17 -11.36 5.46
N ARG A 288 8.68 -12.53 5.81
CA ARG A 288 7.58 -12.71 6.76
C ARG A 288 8.13 -12.93 8.15
N TRP A 289 7.41 -12.46 9.15
CA TRP A 289 7.57 -12.94 10.52
C TRP A 289 6.80 -14.27 10.64
N PRO A 290 7.45 -15.37 11.01
CA PRO A 290 6.79 -16.68 11.16
C PRO A 290 5.68 -16.62 12.21
N GLU A 291 4.48 -17.10 11.86
CA GLU A 291 3.29 -17.00 12.73
C GLU A 291 3.33 -17.96 13.93
N ASP A 292 4.16 -19.00 13.88
CA ASP A 292 4.46 -19.90 14.99
C ASP A 292 5.34 -19.25 16.06
N GLN A 293 6.15 -18.24 15.69
CA GLN A 293 6.97 -17.47 16.61
C GLN A 293 6.32 -16.13 16.97
N PHE A 294 5.70 -15.48 16.01
CA PHE A 294 5.01 -14.18 16.14
C PHE A 294 3.56 -14.33 15.68
N PRO A 295 2.66 -14.79 16.58
CA PRO A 295 1.28 -15.08 16.21
C PRO A 295 0.51 -13.81 15.80
N LEU A 296 -0.52 -14.01 14.97
CA LEU A 296 -1.50 -12.96 14.65
C LEU A 296 -2.37 -12.71 15.88
N LEU A 297 -2.23 -11.53 16.49
CA LEU A 297 -2.97 -11.12 17.69
C LEU A 297 -4.17 -10.26 17.28
N PRO A 298 -5.42 -10.67 17.54
CA PRO A 298 -6.61 -9.88 17.22
C PRO A 298 -6.65 -8.55 17.99
N VAL A 299 -7.04 -7.49 17.30
CA VAL A 299 -7.11 -6.10 17.82
C VAL A 299 -8.49 -5.49 17.65
N GLY A 300 -9.19 -5.82 16.57
CA GLY A 300 -10.49 -5.26 16.24
C GLY A 300 -11.06 -5.85 14.96
N ARG A 301 -12.16 -5.26 14.49
CA ARG A 301 -12.81 -5.65 13.23
C ARG A 301 -13.12 -4.45 12.37
N MET A 302 -13.11 -4.64 11.07
CA MET A 302 -13.57 -3.67 10.08
C MET A 302 -14.72 -4.25 9.28
N VAL A 303 -15.78 -3.47 9.11
CA VAL A 303 -16.96 -3.81 8.30
C VAL A 303 -17.15 -2.73 7.25
N LEU A 304 -17.39 -3.12 5.99
CA LEU A 304 -17.73 -2.19 4.92
C LEU A 304 -19.22 -2.28 4.63
N ASP A 305 -19.97 -1.19 4.86
CA ASP A 305 -21.42 -1.17 4.89
C ASP A 305 -22.07 -0.13 3.97
N ARG A 306 -21.27 0.65 3.22
CA ARG A 306 -21.79 1.68 2.32
C ARG A 306 -20.91 1.87 1.08
N ASN A 307 -21.54 1.88 -0.08
CA ASN A 307 -20.88 2.25 -1.34
C ASN A 307 -20.65 3.77 -1.43
N PRO A 308 -19.65 4.24 -2.21
CA PRO A 308 -19.52 5.65 -2.55
C PRO A 308 -20.73 6.18 -3.33
N ASP A 309 -21.18 7.39 -3.02
CA ASP A 309 -22.21 8.08 -3.80
C ASP A 309 -21.66 8.63 -5.12
N ASN A 310 -20.36 8.92 -5.18
CA ASN A 310 -19.68 9.41 -6.37
C ASN A 310 -18.26 8.85 -6.46
N PHE A 311 -18.03 8.02 -7.48
CA PHE A 311 -16.74 7.36 -7.67
C PHE A 311 -15.58 8.35 -7.80
N PHE A 312 -15.74 9.44 -8.57
CA PHE A 312 -14.65 10.41 -8.77
C PHE A 312 -14.32 11.15 -7.47
N ALA A 313 -15.34 11.67 -6.79
CA ALA A 313 -15.14 12.44 -5.56
C ALA A 313 -14.58 11.61 -4.42
N GLU A 314 -15.04 10.36 -4.27
CA GLU A 314 -14.77 9.55 -3.08
C GLU A 314 -13.73 8.44 -3.31
N THR A 315 -13.52 8.00 -4.57
CA THR A 315 -12.57 6.92 -4.88
C THR A 315 -11.38 7.43 -5.71
N GLU A 316 -11.64 8.17 -6.80
CA GLU A 316 -10.56 8.66 -7.66
C GLU A 316 -9.71 9.72 -6.94
N GLN A 317 -10.32 10.63 -6.19
CA GLN A 317 -9.64 11.67 -5.42
C GLN A 317 -9.20 11.23 -4.01
N ALA A 318 -9.52 10.01 -3.59
CA ALA A 318 -9.02 9.50 -2.31
C ALA A 318 -7.50 9.45 -2.31
N ALA A 319 -6.91 9.98 -1.24
CA ALA A 319 -5.48 10.09 -1.04
C ALA A 319 -5.07 9.34 0.24
N PHE A 320 -4.15 8.41 0.11
CA PHE A 320 -3.59 7.64 1.22
C PHE A 320 -2.10 7.94 1.36
N GLY A 321 -1.55 7.74 2.56
CA GLY A 321 -0.13 7.90 2.79
C GLY A 321 0.34 7.12 4.01
N THR A 322 1.46 6.41 3.88
CA THR A 322 2.05 5.62 4.98
C THR A 322 2.54 6.47 6.14
N GLY A 323 2.75 7.78 5.91
CA GLY A 323 3.13 8.74 6.94
C GLY A 323 1.96 9.38 7.68
N VAL A 324 0.72 9.01 7.35
CA VAL A 324 -0.48 9.50 8.05
C VAL A 324 -0.73 8.60 9.25
N LEU A 325 -0.17 8.98 10.40
CA LEU A 325 -0.16 8.21 11.62
C LEU A 325 -0.89 8.97 12.75
N VAL A 326 -1.29 8.25 13.78
CA VAL A 326 -1.81 8.80 15.05
C VAL A 326 -0.82 8.57 16.17
N ASP A 327 -0.93 9.35 17.24
CA ASP A 327 -0.08 9.17 18.42
C ASP A 327 -0.20 7.74 18.98
N GLY A 328 0.94 7.13 19.28
CA GLY A 328 1.03 5.72 19.68
C GLY A 328 1.34 4.74 18.52
N VAL A 329 1.39 5.24 17.26
CA VAL A 329 1.91 4.53 16.08
C VAL A 329 3.04 5.35 15.50
N ASP A 330 4.20 4.75 15.25
CA ASP A 330 5.39 5.47 14.82
C ASP A 330 6.15 4.69 13.72
N PHE A 331 7.09 5.37 13.10
CA PHE A 331 7.96 4.81 12.07
C PHE A 331 9.00 3.85 12.66
N SER A 332 9.37 2.86 11.87
CA SER A 332 10.61 2.10 12.06
C SER A 332 11.69 2.56 11.08
N ASP A 333 12.87 1.94 11.15
CA ASP A 333 13.98 2.17 10.22
C ASP A 333 13.84 1.38 8.90
N ASP A 334 12.66 0.83 8.63
CA ASP A 334 12.32 0.20 7.35
C ASP A 334 12.51 1.20 6.20
N LYS A 335 13.46 0.94 5.30
CA LYS A 335 13.81 1.83 4.19
C LYS A 335 12.69 1.97 3.16
N MET A 336 11.87 0.92 2.98
CA MET A 336 10.69 1.00 2.12
C MET A 336 9.65 1.93 2.72
N LEU A 337 9.36 1.81 4.02
CA LEU A 337 8.42 2.69 4.74
C LEU A 337 8.83 4.16 4.61
N GLN A 338 10.11 4.46 4.84
CA GLN A 338 10.64 5.82 4.75
C GLN A 338 10.46 6.41 3.34
N GLY A 339 10.82 5.66 2.29
CA GLY A 339 10.64 6.11 0.91
C GLY A 339 9.18 6.22 0.49
N ARG A 340 8.32 5.31 0.95
CA ARG A 340 6.87 5.36 0.72
C ARG A 340 6.25 6.62 1.32
N THR A 341 6.68 7.04 2.49
CA THR A 341 6.18 8.25 3.16
C THR A 341 6.36 9.49 2.30
N LEU A 342 7.53 9.69 1.71
CA LEU A 342 7.78 10.77 0.76
C LEU A 342 6.93 10.62 -0.52
N SER A 343 6.97 9.45 -1.15
CA SER A 343 6.34 9.18 -2.44
C SER A 343 4.83 9.43 -2.42
N TYR A 344 4.12 8.93 -1.41
CA TYR A 344 2.67 9.14 -1.30
C TYR A 344 2.33 10.61 -1.09
N SER A 345 3.09 11.31 -0.27
CA SER A 345 2.88 12.74 -0.02
C SER A 345 3.07 13.60 -1.28
N ASP A 346 4.08 13.27 -2.09
CA ASP A 346 4.36 13.96 -3.34
C ASP A 346 3.29 13.67 -4.41
N THR A 347 3.00 12.40 -4.65
CA THR A 347 2.07 12.00 -5.72
C THR A 347 0.66 12.56 -5.54
N GLN A 348 0.17 12.70 -4.31
CA GLN A 348 -1.17 13.25 -4.06
C GLN A 348 -1.24 14.74 -4.37
N ARG A 349 -0.19 15.51 -4.12
CA ARG A 349 -0.10 16.91 -4.50
C ARG A 349 -0.08 17.09 -6.01
N TYR A 350 0.58 16.20 -6.73
CA TYR A 350 0.60 16.18 -8.19
C TYR A 350 -0.75 15.78 -8.79
N ARG A 351 -1.35 14.67 -8.31
CA ARG A 351 -2.57 14.09 -8.89
C ARG A 351 -3.83 14.93 -8.60
N VAL A 352 -4.00 15.34 -7.36
CA VAL A 352 -5.24 15.93 -6.85
C VAL A 352 -5.09 17.44 -6.64
N GLY A 353 -3.93 17.88 -6.22
CA GLY A 353 -3.62 19.28 -5.98
C GLY A 353 -3.14 19.56 -4.56
N PRO A 354 -2.59 20.77 -4.29
CA PRO A 354 -1.94 21.11 -3.02
C PRO A 354 -2.91 21.02 -1.83
N ASN A 355 -4.19 21.30 -2.03
CA ASN A 355 -5.23 21.29 -1.00
C ASN A 355 -6.07 20.01 -0.99
N TYR A 356 -5.53 18.87 -1.45
CA TYR A 356 -6.24 17.59 -1.49
C TYR A 356 -6.76 17.14 -0.11
N LEU A 357 -6.12 17.55 0.98
CA LEU A 357 -6.54 17.25 2.35
C LEU A 357 -7.80 18.01 2.80
N GLN A 358 -8.23 19.04 2.05
CA GLN A 358 -9.49 19.74 2.31
C GLN A 358 -10.69 19.03 1.68
N LEU A 359 -10.49 18.08 0.77
CA LEU A 359 -11.59 17.30 0.18
C LEU A 359 -12.23 16.40 1.25
N PRO A 360 -13.55 16.29 1.31
CA PRO A 360 -14.26 15.52 2.35
C PRO A 360 -13.76 14.09 2.53
N ILE A 361 -13.42 13.42 1.42
CA ILE A 361 -12.89 12.04 1.47
C ILE A 361 -11.54 11.97 2.20
N ASN A 362 -10.70 13.00 2.07
CA ASN A 362 -9.36 13.06 2.63
C ASN A 362 -9.30 13.80 3.96
N ALA A 363 -10.22 14.71 4.21
CA ALA A 363 -10.26 15.48 5.45
C ALA A 363 -10.49 14.58 6.68
N PRO A 364 -9.94 14.91 7.85
CA PRO A 364 -10.30 14.23 9.09
C PRO A 364 -11.79 14.46 9.42
N GLN A 365 -12.33 13.65 10.35
CA GLN A 365 -13.68 13.86 10.85
C GLN A 365 -13.79 15.18 11.64
N GLU A 366 -15.02 15.67 11.83
CA GLU A 366 -15.29 16.96 12.48
C GLU A 366 -14.66 17.08 13.89
N LYS A 367 -14.67 15.98 14.66
CA LYS A 367 -14.05 15.94 16.00
C LYS A 367 -12.53 16.10 16.01
N ALA A 368 -11.90 15.81 14.87
CA ALA A 368 -10.44 15.92 14.67
C ALA A 368 -10.15 16.94 13.56
N ARG A 369 -10.96 17.99 13.46
CA ARG A 369 -10.81 19.04 12.45
C ARG A 369 -9.38 19.58 12.41
N ALA A 370 -8.84 19.69 11.20
CA ALA A 370 -7.50 20.21 11.00
C ALA A 370 -7.45 21.74 11.26
N HIS A 371 -6.54 22.15 12.12
CA HIS A 371 -6.16 23.55 12.33
C HIS A 371 -4.70 23.73 11.90
N THR A 372 -4.46 24.57 10.90
CA THR A 372 -3.15 24.69 10.28
C THR A 372 -2.83 26.12 9.87
N ASN A 373 -1.55 26.47 9.88
CA ASN A 373 -1.03 27.73 9.32
C ASN A 373 -0.86 27.69 7.80
N GLN A 374 -0.95 26.50 7.16
CA GLN A 374 -0.90 26.31 5.71
C GLN A 374 -2.31 26.45 5.12
N ARG A 375 -2.70 27.67 4.75
CA ARG A 375 -4.09 28.02 4.38
C ARG A 375 -4.28 28.34 2.90
N ASP A 376 -3.21 28.71 2.20
CA ASP A 376 -3.26 29.21 0.82
C ASP A 376 -3.04 28.07 -0.21
N GLY A 377 -2.98 28.41 -1.45
CA GLY A 377 -2.76 27.49 -2.58
C GLY A 377 -4.03 27.21 -3.37
N GLN A 378 -3.87 26.57 -4.52
CA GLN A 378 -4.97 26.30 -5.46
C GLN A 378 -6.13 25.56 -4.78
N MET A 379 -7.36 26.03 -5.04
CA MET A 379 -8.62 25.46 -4.55
C MET A 379 -8.76 25.46 -3.03
N ALA A 380 -7.97 26.26 -2.30
CA ALA A 380 -8.19 26.47 -0.87
C ALA A 380 -9.60 27.08 -0.67
N TYR A 381 -10.42 26.43 0.14
CA TYR A 381 -11.77 26.92 0.44
C TYR A 381 -12.08 26.97 1.94
N ASN A 382 -11.43 26.14 2.71
CA ASN A 382 -11.63 26.08 4.14
C ASN A 382 -10.63 27.00 4.83
N VAL A 383 -11.11 28.13 5.32
CA VAL A 383 -10.34 29.02 6.19
C VAL A 383 -10.61 28.61 7.63
N ASP A 384 -9.55 28.51 8.44
CA ASP A 384 -9.65 28.19 9.85
C ASP A 384 -10.20 29.39 10.64
N GLY A 385 -11.53 29.55 10.58
CA GLY A 385 -12.24 30.66 11.21
C GLY A 385 -12.28 30.60 12.73
N ASP A 386 -12.01 29.40 13.30
CA ASP A 386 -12.02 29.15 14.75
C ASP A 386 -10.63 29.43 15.38
N ASN A 387 -9.65 29.80 14.58
CA ASN A 387 -8.37 30.25 15.09
C ASN A 387 -8.55 31.50 15.98
N ALA A 388 -7.99 31.49 17.17
CA ALA A 388 -8.10 32.56 18.17
C ALA A 388 -7.70 33.94 17.60
N ASN A 389 -6.83 33.99 16.63
CA ASN A 389 -6.52 35.18 15.86
C ASN A 389 -6.31 34.84 14.37
N ARG A 390 -7.32 35.08 13.56
CA ARG A 390 -7.30 34.78 12.12
C ARG A 390 -6.24 35.54 11.32
N HIS A 391 -5.66 36.59 11.88
CA HIS A 391 -4.59 37.36 11.24
C HIS A 391 -3.22 36.67 11.40
N ILE A 392 -3.13 35.66 12.28
CA ILE A 392 -1.89 34.94 12.56
C ILE A 392 -1.93 33.58 11.83
N ASN A 393 -1.00 33.40 10.90
CA ASN A 393 -0.77 32.13 10.20
C ASN A 393 0.68 31.65 10.35
N TYR A 394 1.29 31.99 11.47
CA TYR A 394 2.69 31.71 11.79
C TYR A 394 2.86 31.44 13.29
N GLU A 395 3.93 30.78 13.65
CA GLU A 395 4.35 30.48 15.02
C GLU A 395 5.87 30.65 15.13
N PRO A 396 6.39 31.15 16.26
CA PRO A 396 5.68 31.61 17.45
C PRO A 396 5.02 32.98 17.26
N SER A 397 3.94 33.26 17.99
CA SER A 397 3.26 34.55 18.00
C SER A 397 2.86 35.00 19.39
N SER A 398 3.13 36.24 19.74
CA SER A 398 2.67 36.90 20.99
C SER A 398 1.23 37.41 20.90
N LEU A 399 0.63 37.40 19.72
CA LEU A 399 -0.69 37.97 19.42
C LEU A 399 -1.80 36.91 19.36
N GLY A 400 -1.53 35.70 19.73
CA GLY A 400 -2.43 34.56 19.62
C GLY A 400 -2.15 33.72 18.35
N GLY A 401 -3.15 33.02 17.84
CA GLY A 401 -3.02 32.07 16.77
C GLY A 401 -3.15 30.62 17.27
N LEU A 402 -2.67 29.66 16.51
CA LEU A 402 -2.65 28.26 16.90
C LEU A 402 -1.60 28.01 17.99
N ARG A 403 -1.76 26.94 18.74
CA ARG A 403 -0.81 26.51 19.76
C ARG A 403 -0.44 25.05 19.56
N GLU A 404 0.77 24.68 19.93
CA GLU A 404 1.21 23.27 19.98
C GLU A 404 0.34 22.45 20.93
N ALA A 405 0.17 21.17 20.62
CA ALA A 405 -0.44 20.21 21.53
C ALA A 405 0.47 19.97 22.74
N PRO A 406 -0.09 19.61 23.91
CA PRO A 406 0.71 19.18 25.06
C PRO A 406 1.57 17.97 24.66
N LYS A 407 2.84 17.99 25.07
CA LYS A 407 3.73 16.84 24.86
C LYS A 407 3.27 15.65 25.72
N PRO A 408 3.44 14.42 25.24
CA PRO A 408 3.24 13.24 26.07
C PRO A 408 4.09 13.30 27.34
N ALA A 409 3.59 12.74 28.44
CA ALA A 409 4.33 12.72 29.71
C ALA A 409 5.67 11.99 29.60
N LYS A 410 5.71 10.96 28.75
CA LYS A 410 6.94 10.27 28.35
C LYS A 410 6.96 10.18 26.83
N ASP A 411 7.85 10.94 26.23
CA ASP A 411 8.08 10.93 24.79
C ASP A 411 8.99 9.77 24.40
N TYR A 412 8.78 9.23 23.19
CA TYR A 412 9.66 8.22 22.62
C TYR A 412 10.79 8.90 21.88
N HIS A 413 12.02 8.53 22.22
CA HIS A 413 13.22 9.00 21.54
C HIS A 413 14.03 7.80 21.08
N GLN A 414 14.24 7.70 19.77
CA GLN A 414 15.11 6.67 19.20
C GLN A 414 16.57 7.15 19.29
N TRP A 415 17.43 6.33 19.90
CA TRP A 415 18.86 6.52 19.80
C TRP A 415 19.37 6.03 18.45
N VAL A 416 20.14 6.85 17.75
CA VAL A 416 20.75 6.51 16.45
C VAL A 416 22.25 6.78 16.52
N GLU A 417 23.07 5.76 16.18
CA GLU A 417 24.52 5.86 16.11
C GLU A 417 25.02 5.12 14.88
N GLY A 418 25.99 5.69 14.13
CA GLY A 418 26.56 5.03 12.97
C GLY A 418 27.25 5.97 12.00
N HIS A 419 27.80 5.39 10.94
CA HIS A 419 28.41 6.13 9.84
C HIS A 419 27.37 6.41 8.74
N LEU A 420 27.26 7.66 8.33
CA LEU A 420 26.41 8.04 7.19
C LEU A 420 27.08 7.61 5.88
N GLY A 421 26.37 6.85 5.06
CA GLY A 421 26.84 6.36 3.75
C GLY A 421 25.76 5.66 2.95
N ARG A 422 26.13 5.10 1.81
CA ARG A 422 25.26 4.21 1.02
C ARG A 422 25.56 2.79 1.42
N PHE A 423 24.61 2.14 2.05
CA PHE A 423 24.74 0.76 2.50
C PHE A 423 23.66 -0.10 1.84
N GLU A 424 24.07 -1.24 1.32
CA GLU A 424 23.13 -2.25 0.85
C GLU A 424 22.29 -2.76 2.03
N THR A 425 20.97 -2.86 1.81
CA THR A 425 20.06 -3.49 2.77
C THR A 425 20.15 -4.99 2.59
N THR A 426 21.18 -5.58 3.19
CA THR A 426 21.53 -7.00 2.97
C THR A 426 21.76 -7.74 4.26
N ARG A 427 21.32 -7.16 5.38
CA ARG A 427 21.44 -7.81 6.68
C ARG A 427 20.74 -9.15 6.68
N THR A 428 21.43 -10.18 7.04
CA THR A 428 20.86 -11.48 7.41
C THR A 428 19.89 -12.09 6.40
N THR A 429 19.96 -11.76 5.12
CA THR A 429 18.91 -12.26 4.24
C THR A 429 19.40 -13.37 3.34
N ASP A 430 18.95 -14.56 3.68
CA ASP A 430 18.80 -15.62 2.72
C ASP A 430 17.55 -15.33 1.86
N ASP A 431 17.75 -14.92 0.61
CA ASP A 431 16.67 -14.59 -0.32
C ASP A 431 15.96 -15.83 -0.88
N TYR A 432 16.46 -17.02 -0.60
CA TYR A 432 15.99 -18.30 -1.16
C TYR A 432 15.11 -19.07 -0.17
N ARG A 433 15.45 -19.08 1.11
CA ARG A 433 14.83 -19.93 2.12
C ARG A 433 13.34 -19.69 2.25
N GLN A 434 12.89 -18.45 2.47
CA GLN A 434 11.46 -18.17 2.63
C GLN A 434 10.68 -18.35 1.33
N ALA A 435 11.27 -18.11 0.16
CA ALA A 435 10.67 -18.44 -1.13
C ALA A 435 10.46 -19.95 -1.28
N GLY A 436 11.47 -20.76 -0.95
CA GLY A 436 11.38 -22.21 -0.94
C GLY A 436 10.38 -22.74 0.10
N ASN A 437 10.36 -22.17 1.32
CA ASN A 437 9.37 -22.50 2.34
C ASN A 437 7.95 -22.24 1.84
N ARG A 438 7.75 -21.11 1.14
CA ARG A 438 6.44 -20.79 0.56
C ARG A 438 6.05 -21.78 -0.52
N TYR A 439 6.95 -22.14 -1.44
CA TYR A 439 6.71 -23.16 -2.44
C TYR A 439 6.25 -24.48 -1.82
N ARG A 440 6.95 -24.97 -0.81
CA ARG A 440 6.62 -26.21 -0.11
C ARG A 440 5.30 -26.16 0.65
N SER A 441 4.87 -24.98 1.09
CA SER A 441 3.62 -24.79 1.85
C SER A 441 2.37 -24.78 0.98
N PHE A 442 2.49 -24.70 -0.34
CA PHE A 442 1.37 -24.76 -1.26
C PHE A 442 0.80 -26.17 -1.39
N GLU A 443 -0.50 -26.27 -1.65
CA GLU A 443 -1.14 -27.49 -2.11
C GLU A 443 -0.62 -27.89 -3.50
N ASP A 444 -0.79 -29.15 -3.88
CA ASP A 444 -0.27 -29.66 -5.15
C ASP A 444 -0.78 -28.86 -6.36
N TRP A 445 -2.07 -28.57 -6.40
CA TRP A 445 -2.66 -27.79 -7.49
C TRP A 445 -2.14 -26.34 -7.55
N GLU A 446 -1.82 -25.74 -6.40
CA GLU A 446 -1.23 -24.40 -6.34
C GLU A 446 0.21 -24.42 -6.87
N ARG A 447 0.98 -25.45 -6.53
CA ARG A 447 2.32 -25.67 -7.09
C ARG A 447 2.27 -25.88 -8.59
N ASP A 448 1.31 -26.68 -9.07
CA ASP A 448 1.10 -26.94 -10.50
C ASP A 448 0.80 -25.63 -11.26
N ASP A 449 -0.12 -24.82 -10.76
CA ASP A 449 -0.45 -23.51 -11.36
C ASP A 449 0.76 -22.57 -11.33
N LEU A 450 1.47 -22.49 -10.20
CA LEU A 450 2.67 -21.65 -10.04
C LEU A 450 3.76 -21.99 -11.08
N VAL A 451 4.14 -23.26 -11.18
CA VAL A 451 5.21 -23.67 -12.10
C VAL A 451 4.78 -23.54 -13.56
N ALA A 452 3.50 -23.77 -13.87
CA ALA A 452 2.94 -23.55 -15.20
C ALA A 452 2.99 -22.08 -15.61
N ASN A 453 2.63 -21.17 -14.70
CA ASN A 453 2.66 -19.72 -14.94
C ASN A 453 4.10 -19.23 -15.20
N ILE A 454 5.05 -19.59 -14.35
CA ILE A 454 6.45 -19.16 -14.51
C ILE A 454 7.06 -19.81 -15.75
N GLY A 455 6.89 -21.11 -15.96
CA GLY A 455 7.43 -21.82 -17.12
C GLY A 455 6.87 -21.31 -18.44
N GLY A 456 5.57 -20.98 -18.46
CA GLY A 456 4.91 -20.37 -19.62
C GLY A 456 5.45 -19.00 -19.99
N ASP A 457 5.70 -18.16 -18.98
CA ASP A 457 6.30 -16.84 -19.19
C ASP A 457 7.76 -16.95 -19.65
N LEU A 458 8.55 -17.83 -19.03
CA LEU A 458 9.98 -18.00 -19.35
C LEU A 458 10.20 -18.49 -20.78
N LYS A 459 9.29 -19.24 -21.38
CA LYS A 459 9.36 -19.60 -22.82
C LYS A 459 9.49 -18.38 -23.74
N GLN A 460 9.00 -17.24 -23.31
CA GLN A 460 9.01 -15.99 -24.07
C GLN A 460 10.23 -15.11 -23.75
N CYS A 461 11.09 -15.55 -22.85
CA CYS A 461 12.26 -14.79 -22.39
C CYS A 461 13.53 -15.22 -23.14
N PRO A 462 14.54 -14.33 -23.29
CA PRO A 462 15.88 -14.70 -23.76
C PRO A 462 16.55 -15.75 -22.86
N GLU A 463 17.36 -16.62 -23.48
CA GLU A 463 18.03 -17.74 -22.80
C GLU A 463 18.82 -17.34 -21.53
N PRO A 464 19.58 -16.23 -21.50
CA PRO A 464 20.30 -15.85 -20.26
C PRO A 464 19.36 -15.61 -19.07
N ILE A 465 18.19 -15.02 -19.31
CA ILE A 465 17.16 -14.79 -18.29
C ILE A 465 16.57 -16.12 -17.84
N GLN A 466 16.22 -16.99 -18.80
CA GLN A 466 15.67 -18.32 -18.55
C GLN A 466 16.60 -19.12 -17.62
N LEU A 467 17.88 -19.24 -17.97
CA LEU A 467 18.87 -19.99 -17.21
C LEU A 467 19.06 -19.41 -15.80
N ARG A 468 19.16 -18.08 -15.68
CA ARG A 468 19.34 -17.43 -14.38
C ARG A 468 18.13 -17.61 -13.49
N MET A 469 16.91 -17.51 -14.03
CA MET A 469 15.69 -17.75 -13.27
C MET A 469 15.60 -19.20 -12.77
N VAL A 470 15.88 -20.19 -13.62
CA VAL A 470 15.88 -21.59 -13.20
C VAL A 470 16.94 -21.83 -12.12
N TRP A 471 18.14 -21.21 -12.25
CA TRP A 471 19.18 -21.25 -11.21
C TRP A 471 18.64 -20.76 -9.86
N HIS A 472 17.95 -19.62 -9.84
CA HIS A 472 17.39 -19.08 -8.61
C HIS A 472 16.31 -20.00 -8.00
N LEU A 473 15.37 -20.46 -8.84
CA LEU A 473 14.28 -21.32 -8.38
C LEU A 473 14.78 -22.67 -7.86
N TRP A 474 15.82 -23.22 -8.48
CA TRP A 474 16.50 -24.43 -7.99
C TRP A 474 17.10 -24.22 -6.59
N HIS A 475 17.64 -23.05 -6.32
CA HIS A 475 18.19 -22.73 -5.01
C HIS A 475 17.11 -22.35 -3.98
N CYS A 476 15.89 -22.02 -4.41
CA CYS A 476 14.75 -21.94 -3.49
C CYS A 476 14.28 -23.34 -3.08
N ASP A 477 14.13 -24.23 -4.07
CA ASP A 477 13.76 -25.64 -3.89
C ASP A 477 14.07 -26.40 -5.18
N GLU A 478 14.70 -27.59 -5.08
CA GLU A 478 15.12 -28.38 -6.23
C GLU A 478 13.95 -28.80 -7.13
N ASP A 479 12.82 -29.19 -6.54
CA ASP A 479 11.63 -29.55 -7.29
C ASP A 479 11.03 -28.34 -8.02
N TYR A 480 11.05 -27.18 -7.39
CA TYR A 480 10.59 -25.93 -7.99
C TYR A 480 11.38 -25.58 -9.27
N GLY A 481 12.70 -25.54 -9.16
CA GLY A 481 13.58 -25.25 -10.32
C GLY A 481 13.46 -26.30 -11.43
N ARG A 482 13.45 -27.60 -11.07
CA ARG A 482 13.32 -28.72 -12.02
C ARG A 482 12.02 -28.63 -12.81
N ARG A 483 10.88 -28.47 -12.13
CA ARG A 483 9.55 -28.44 -12.77
C ARG A 483 9.39 -27.24 -13.70
N VAL A 484 9.90 -26.06 -13.30
CA VAL A 484 9.89 -24.88 -14.18
C VAL A 484 10.78 -25.09 -15.40
N ALA A 485 11.97 -25.69 -15.24
CA ALA A 485 12.86 -26.00 -16.36
C ALA A 485 12.20 -26.97 -17.36
N GLU A 486 11.55 -28.01 -16.86
CA GLU A 486 10.80 -28.98 -17.70
C GLU A 486 9.69 -28.31 -18.52
N ILE A 487 8.85 -27.49 -17.88
CA ILE A 487 7.76 -26.77 -18.55
C ILE A 487 8.31 -25.78 -19.57
N ALA A 488 9.35 -25.04 -19.23
CA ALA A 488 9.93 -24.03 -20.12
C ALA A 488 10.82 -24.62 -21.22
N GLY A 489 11.23 -25.89 -21.09
CA GLY A 489 12.15 -26.54 -22.04
C GLY A 489 13.60 -26.04 -21.88
N ILE A 490 13.99 -25.71 -20.65
CA ILE A 490 15.31 -25.16 -20.30
C ILE A 490 16.24 -26.30 -19.83
N ASP A 491 17.50 -26.27 -20.29
CA ASP A 491 18.53 -27.20 -19.84
C ASP A 491 18.89 -26.92 -18.37
N LEU A 492 18.41 -27.80 -17.49
CA LEU A 492 18.60 -27.67 -16.04
C LEU A 492 20.08 -27.73 -15.65
N GLU A 493 20.88 -28.62 -16.27
CA GLU A 493 22.30 -28.74 -15.94
C GLU A 493 23.09 -27.51 -16.39
N LYS A 494 22.74 -26.93 -17.53
CA LYS A 494 23.30 -25.65 -17.96
C LYS A 494 22.93 -24.52 -17.00
N ALA A 495 21.70 -24.49 -16.50
CA ALA A 495 21.27 -23.51 -15.50
C ALA A 495 22.04 -23.67 -14.17
N LYS A 496 22.14 -24.89 -13.64
CA LYS A 496 22.85 -25.19 -12.39
C LYS A 496 24.34 -24.85 -12.45
N ALA A 497 24.95 -24.90 -13.61
CA ALA A 497 26.36 -24.57 -13.82
C ALA A 497 26.65 -23.06 -13.75
N LEU A 498 25.65 -22.19 -13.68
CA LEU A 498 25.87 -20.74 -13.55
C LEU A 498 26.49 -20.40 -12.18
N PRO A 499 27.45 -19.45 -12.15
CA PRO A 499 27.94 -18.94 -10.87
C PRO A 499 26.88 -18.06 -10.17
N PRO A 500 26.98 -17.85 -8.85
CA PRO A 500 26.21 -16.80 -8.17
C PRO A 500 26.37 -15.44 -8.83
N LEU A 501 25.39 -14.55 -8.63
CA LEU A 501 25.51 -13.17 -9.12
C LEU A 501 26.67 -12.46 -8.40
N PRO A 502 27.46 -11.65 -9.12
CA PRO A 502 28.54 -10.89 -8.51
C PRO A 502 28.04 -10.02 -7.34
N GLY A 503 28.75 -10.07 -6.22
CA GLY A 503 28.39 -9.29 -5.02
C GLY A 503 27.19 -9.83 -4.22
N GLN A 504 26.49 -10.85 -4.70
CA GLN A 504 25.44 -11.51 -3.95
C GLN A 504 25.98 -12.67 -3.10
N PRO A 505 25.42 -12.93 -1.90
CA PRO A 505 25.81 -14.10 -1.12
C PRO A 505 25.45 -15.39 -1.87
N ALA A 506 26.20 -16.44 -1.59
CA ALA A 506 25.79 -17.77 -2.04
C ALA A 506 24.44 -18.13 -1.40
N PRO A 507 23.57 -18.86 -2.12
CA PRO A 507 22.30 -19.34 -1.57
C PRO A 507 22.52 -20.11 -0.26
N HIS A 508 21.60 -19.93 0.69
CA HIS A 508 21.59 -20.61 2.00
C HIS A 508 22.84 -20.37 2.90
N GLN A 509 23.72 -19.49 2.53
CA GLN A 509 24.76 -19.04 3.46
C GLN A 509 24.18 -17.90 4.30
N PRO A 510 24.06 -18.07 5.65
CA PRO A 510 23.74 -16.95 6.50
C PRO A 510 24.82 -15.89 6.30
N ARG A 511 24.42 -14.68 5.97
CA ARG A 511 25.35 -13.55 6.08
C ARG A 511 25.73 -13.44 7.55
N ALA A 512 27.02 -13.24 7.82
CA ALA A 512 27.44 -12.92 9.17
C ALA A 512 26.56 -11.77 9.66
N THR A 513 25.83 -12.00 10.74
CA THR A 513 25.03 -10.98 11.40
C THR A 513 25.97 -9.83 11.74
N SER A 514 26.00 -8.79 10.92
CA SER A 514 26.51 -7.54 11.44
C SER A 514 25.46 -7.09 12.44
N THR A 515 25.76 -7.20 13.71
CA THR A 515 25.00 -6.50 14.73
C THR A 515 24.80 -5.07 14.26
N TYR A 516 23.63 -4.51 14.45
CA TYR A 516 23.33 -3.09 14.25
C TYR A 516 23.97 -2.25 15.34
N THR A 517 25.18 -2.50 15.60
CA THR A 517 26.10 -1.52 16.11
C THR A 517 26.58 -0.80 14.86
N GLY A 518 26.01 0.35 14.59
CA GLY A 518 26.45 1.22 13.53
C GLY A 518 27.95 1.42 13.59
N GLY A 519 28.69 0.64 12.80
CA GLY A 519 30.13 0.63 12.78
C GLY A 519 30.76 -0.09 13.98
N GLN A 520 31.82 -0.85 13.73
CA GLN A 520 32.73 -1.25 14.79
C GLN A 520 33.14 0.01 15.58
N ALA A 521 32.98 -0.02 16.89
CA ALA A 521 33.53 1.00 17.77
C ALA A 521 35.01 1.15 17.42
N GLY A 522 35.37 2.26 16.78
CA GLY A 522 36.78 2.61 16.63
C GLY A 522 37.40 2.69 18.02
N GLU A 523 38.59 2.18 18.20
CA GLU A 523 39.35 2.32 19.42
C GLU A 523 39.29 3.80 19.87
N GLY A 524 38.57 4.11 20.96
CA GLY A 524 38.48 5.45 21.51
C GLY A 524 37.09 5.96 21.90
N VAL A 525 36.01 5.18 21.72
CA VAL A 525 34.67 5.58 22.21
C VAL A 525 34.56 5.22 23.69
N PRO A 526 34.20 6.18 24.60
CA PRO A 526 34.05 5.90 26.02
C PRO A 526 32.95 4.86 26.24
N SER A 527 33.21 3.87 27.09
CA SER A 527 32.21 2.91 27.52
C SER A 527 31.03 3.62 28.23
N ARG A 528 29.83 3.05 28.11
CA ARG A 528 28.54 3.56 28.63
C ARG A 528 28.57 4.00 30.11
N GLU A 529 29.56 3.58 30.90
CA GLU A 529 29.64 3.87 32.34
C GLU A 529 30.13 5.29 32.69
N THR A 530 30.69 6.05 31.74
CA THR A 530 31.25 7.38 32.01
C THR A 530 30.37 8.56 31.58
N ALA A 531 29.24 8.32 30.91
CA ALA A 531 28.31 9.40 30.49
C ALA A 531 27.23 9.77 31.50
N GLY A 532 27.24 9.17 32.69
CA GLY A 532 26.23 9.37 33.74
C GLY A 532 26.61 10.31 34.91
N ALA A 533 27.72 11.06 34.83
CA ALA A 533 28.12 11.97 35.90
C ALA A 533 28.72 13.25 35.31
N LYS A 534 27.85 14.18 34.91
CA LYS A 534 28.02 15.65 35.12
C LYS A 534 26.73 16.39 34.80
#